data_27bc2d028144881ef686ef3ec4c00548
#
_entry.id   27bc2d028144881ef686ef3ec4c00548
#
_cell.length_a   1.000
_cell.length_b   1.000
_cell.length_c   1.000
_cell.angle_alpha   90.00
_cell.angle_beta   90.00
_cell.angle_gamma   90.00
#
_symmetry.space_group_name_H-M   'P 1'
#
loop_
_entity.id
_entity.type
_entity.pdbx_description
1 polymer ?
#
loop_
_entity_poly.entity_id
_entity_poly.type
_entity_poly.pdbx_seq_one_letter_code
_entity_poly.pdbx_strand_id
1 'polypeptide(L)'
;MCIRDSTVTRAEDDMERDWADVLPVLAEAVDLFEAGRGREGANLEADIRAKTEGIRTIAHEIAALSAEDIGSYREKLETRIRDILGQNNAEIDENRILTEVAIFADRACIDEELVRLESHFAAMDEILASDEPAGRRLDFLMQEMNREANTIGSKAANSEIAHRVVAVKNELEKIREQIQNIE
;
A
#
# COMPACT_ATOMS: atom_id res chain seq x y z
N MET A 1 60.82 45.89 34.68
CA MET A 1 59.65 45.47 33.86
C MET A 1 59.18 44.17 34.46
N CYS A 2 58.17 44.25 35.37
CA CYS A 2 57.64 43.06 36.07
C CYS A 2 56.64 42.39 35.18
N ILE A 3 56.97 41.19 34.73
CA ILE A 3 56.01 40.26 34.11
C ILE A 3 55.16 39.73 35.27
N ARG A 4 53.89 40.15 35.34
CA ARG A 4 52.90 39.51 36.24
C ARG A 4 52.67 38.10 35.74
N ASP A 5 53.11 37.13 36.55
CA ASP A 5 52.70 35.75 36.39
C ASP A 5 51.18 35.64 36.56
N SER A 6 50.45 35.56 35.46
CA SER A 6 49.04 35.18 35.51
C SER A 6 48.98 33.66 35.58
N THR A 7 48.68 33.16 36.75
CA THR A 7 48.31 31.74 36.91
C THR A 7 46.86 31.55 36.44
N VAL A 8 46.71 30.80 35.37
CA VAL A 8 45.38 30.35 34.94
C VAL A 8 44.95 29.25 35.92
N THR A 9 44.15 29.60 36.89
CA THR A 9 43.44 28.59 37.72
C THR A 9 42.23 28.13 36.97
N ARG A 10 42.17 26.82 36.61
CA ARG A 10 40.97 26.20 36.11
C ARG A 10 39.97 26.19 37.29
N ALA A 11 38.78 26.73 37.10
CA ALA A 11 37.70 26.57 38.04
C ALA A 11 37.43 25.02 38.15
N GLU A 12 37.23 24.52 39.37
CA GLU A 12 36.75 23.16 39.55
C GLU A 12 35.39 23.05 38.86
N ASP A 13 35.23 22.04 38.00
CA ASP A 13 33.99 21.77 37.31
C ASP A 13 32.96 21.33 38.37
N ASP A 14 31.96 22.18 38.63
CA ASP A 14 30.84 21.86 39.48
C ASP A 14 29.75 21.14 38.66
N MET A 15 29.91 19.84 38.55
CA MET A 15 29.03 18.97 37.75
C MET A 15 27.56 19.06 38.17
N GLU A 16 27.25 19.30 39.44
CA GLU A 16 25.87 19.44 39.92
C GLU A 16 25.25 20.75 39.44
N ARG A 17 26.03 21.81 39.48
CA ARG A 17 25.58 23.11 38.97
C ARG A 17 25.42 23.10 37.45
N ASP A 18 26.40 22.56 36.73
CA ASP A 18 26.35 22.47 35.27
C ASP A 18 25.19 21.61 34.83
N TRP A 19 24.90 20.49 35.54
CA TRP A 19 23.73 19.67 35.28
C TRP A 19 22.41 20.40 35.55
N ALA A 20 22.32 21.16 36.63
CA ALA A 20 21.15 21.97 36.95
C ALA A 20 20.85 23.03 35.87
N ASP A 21 21.88 23.57 35.23
CA ASP A 21 21.72 24.53 34.12
C ASP A 21 21.34 23.85 32.77
N VAL A 22 21.84 22.65 32.52
CA VAL A 22 21.57 21.90 31.27
C VAL A 22 20.22 21.18 31.29
N LEU A 23 19.79 20.65 32.43
CA LEU A 23 18.59 19.85 32.56
C LEU A 23 17.31 20.53 32.04
N PRO A 24 17.02 21.82 32.33
CA PRO A 24 15.84 22.50 31.82
C PRO A 24 15.84 22.61 30.29
N VAL A 25 17.00 22.91 29.71
CA VAL A 25 17.14 23.04 28.24
C VAL A 25 16.97 21.68 27.56
N LEU A 26 17.52 20.64 28.15
CA LEU A 26 17.32 19.27 27.65
C LEU A 26 15.87 18.84 27.72
N ALA A 27 15.17 19.11 28.85
CA ALA A 27 13.76 18.79 29.02
C ALA A 27 12.90 19.51 27.94
N GLU A 28 13.10 20.81 27.78
CA GLU A 28 12.40 21.57 26.74
C GLU A 28 12.68 21.04 25.31
N ALA A 29 13.92 20.67 25.03
CA ALA A 29 14.28 20.08 23.72
C ALA A 29 13.59 18.74 23.50
N VAL A 30 13.49 17.87 24.52
CA VAL A 30 12.76 16.61 24.44
C VAL A 30 11.27 16.84 24.24
N ASP A 31 10.65 17.75 24.99
CA ASP A 31 9.23 18.08 24.85
C ASP A 31 8.90 18.60 23.42
N LEU A 32 9.76 19.47 22.88
CA LEU A 32 9.62 19.97 21.51
C LEU A 32 9.79 18.87 20.48
N PHE A 33 10.73 17.97 20.69
CA PHE A 33 10.96 16.81 19.81
C PHE A 33 9.77 15.86 19.83
N GLU A 34 9.24 15.49 21.00
CA GLU A 34 8.05 14.63 21.13
C GLU A 34 6.81 15.26 20.48
N ALA A 35 6.59 16.56 20.71
CA ALA A 35 5.50 17.29 20.08
C ALA A 35 5.66 17.36 18.55
N GLY A 36 6.90 17.46 18.05
CA GLY A 36 7.22 17.39 16.62
C GLY A 36 6.88 16.04 16.03
N ARG A 37 7.36 14.97 16.65
CA ARG A 37 7.08 13.58 16.25
C ARG A 37 5.58 13.27 16.23
N GLY A 38 4.86 13.72 17.27
CA GLY A 38 3.42 13.50 17.34
C GLY A 38 2.65 14.14 16.19
N ARG A 39 3.03 15.38 15.81
CA ARG A 39 2.41 16.07 14.65
C ARG A 39 2.75 15.38 13.33
N GLU A 40 4.01 14.97 13.15
CA GLU A 40 4.45 14.28 11.93
C GLU A 40 3.78 12.92 11.80
N GLY A 41 3.72 12.14 12.89
CA GLY A 41 3.02 10.85 12.92
C GLY A 41 1.54 10.97 12.55
N ALA A 42 0.83 11.96 13.09
CA ALA A 42 -0.57 12.18 12.76
C ALA A 42 -0.77 12.55 11.28
N ASN A 43 0.14 13.34 10.69
CA ASN A 43 0.08 13.67 9.27
C ASN A 43 0.35 12.45 8.39
N LEU A 44 1.34 11.62 8.76
CA LEU A 44 1.66 10.38 8.06
C LEU A 44 0.50 9.38 8.11
N GLU A 45 -0.12 9.20 9.27
CA GLU A 45 -1.30 8.36 9.43
C GLU A 45 -2.44 8.83 8.51
N ALA A 46 -2.74 10.12 8.50
CA ALA A 46 -3.80 10.68 7.66
C ALA A 46 -3.51 10.47 6.17
N ASP A 47 -2.27 10.64 5.73
CA ASP A 47 -1.85 10.43 4.34
C ASP A 47 -1.93 8.95 3.94
N ILE A 48 -1.47 8.04 4.80
CA ILE A 48 -1.55 6.59 4.56
C ILE A 48 -3.01 6.15 4.46
N ARG A 49 -3.89 6.60 5.38
CA ARG A 49 -5.33 6.30 5.33
C ARG A 49 -5.98 6.79 4.05
N ALA A 50 -5.69 8.01 3.62
CA ALA A 50 -6.23 8.58 2.38
C ALA A 50 -5.81 7.77 1.14
N LYS A 51 -4.53 7.37 1.06
CA LYS A 51 -4.02 6.53 -0.03
C LYS A 51 -4.63 5.13 -0.01
N THR A 52 -4.76 4.53 1.16
CA THR A 52 -5.39 3.22 1.33
C THR A 52 -6.83 3.23 0.85
N GLU A 53 -7.61 4.27 1.16
CA GLU A 53 -8.98 4.42 0.65
C GLU A 53 -9.01 4.62 -0.86
N GLY A 54 -8.04 5.33 -1.42
CA GLY A 54 -7.85 5.42 -2.87
C GLY A 54 -7.61 4.04 -3.51
N ILE A 55 -6.77 3.20 -2.92
CA ILE A 55 -6.53 1.84 -3.40
C ILE A 55 -7.79 0.98 -3.28
N ARG A 56 -8.54 1.09 -2.18
CA ARG A 56 -9.82 0.38 -1.99
C ARG A 56 -10.83 0.74 -3.09
N THR A 57 -10.93 2.01 -3.42
CA THR A 57 -11.77 2.48 -4.53
C THR A 57 -11.36 1.84 -5.86
N ILE A 58 -10.07 1.82 -6.18
CA ILE A 58 -9.55 1.18 -7.41
C ILE A 58 -9.82 -0.33 -7.39
N ALA A 59 -9.70 -1.00 -6.24
CA ALA A 59 -9.98 -2.43 -6.11
C ALA A 59 -11.47 -2.74 -6.41
N HIS A 60 -12.39 -1.90 -5.95
CA HIS A 60 -13.83 -2.03 -6.29
C HIS A 60 -14.09 -1.80 -7.79
N GLU A 61 -13.39 -0.86 -8.43
CA GLU A 61 -13.49 -0.68 -9.88
C GLU A 61 -12.97 -1.92 -10.64
N ILE A 62 -11.86 -2.52 -10.18
CA ILE A 62 -11.34 -3.77 -10.74
C ILE A 62 -12.36 -4.90 -10.62
N ALA A 63 -13.02 -5.03 -9.47
CA ALA A 63 -14.07 -6.03 -9.25
C ALA A 63 -15.23 -5.87 -10.25
N ALA A 64 -15.70 -4.65 -10.44
CA ALA A 64 -16.79 -4.34 -11.39
C ALA A 64 -16.38 -4.68 -12.85
N LEU A 65 -15.18 -4.28 -13.26
CA LEU A 65 -14.65 -4.58 -14.59
C LEU A 65 -14.46 -6.09 -14.84
N SER A 66 -14.00 -6.83 -13.83
CA SER A 66 -13.82 -8.29 -13.93
C SER A 66 -15.14 -9.00 -14.14
N ALA A 67 -16.19 -8.61 -13.41
CA ALA A 67 -17.53 -9.16 -13.57
C ALA A 67 -18.11 -8.88 -14.97
N GLU A 68 -17.91 -7.66 -15.49
CA GLU A 68 -18.35 -7.27 -16.84
C GLU A 68 -17.59 -8.05 -17.92
N ASP A 69 -16.27 -8.23 -17.75
CA ASP A 69 -15.42 -8.92 -18.74
C ASP A 69 -15.79 -10.39 -18.86
N ILE A 70 -16.04 -11.08 -17.74
CA ILE A 70 -16.54 -12.46 -17.72
C ILE A 70 -17.90 -12.55 -18.42
N GLY A 71 -18.82 -11.63 -18.12
CA GLY A 71 -20.14 -11.59 -18.75
C GLY A 71 -20.10 -11.39 -20.28
N SER A 72 -19.19 -10.53 -20.75
CA SER A 72 -19.05 -10.22 -22.17
C SER A 72 -18.22 -11.25 -22.97
N TYR A 73 -17.45 -12.10 -22.29
CA TYR A 73 -16.57 -13.07 -22.94
C TYR A 73 -17.31 -14.05 -23.85
N ARG A 74 -18.48 -14.55 -23.41
CA ARG A 74 -19.31 -15.44 -24.19
C ARG A 74 -19.69 -14.81 -25.54
N GLU A 75 -20.19 -13.57 -25.54
CA GLU A 75 -20.61 -12.87 -26.75
C GLU A 75 -19.46 -12.63 -27.70
N LYS A 76 -18.30 -12.22 -27.16
CA LYS A 76 -17.07 -12.05 -27.94
C LYS A 76 -16.62 -13.35 -28.59
N LEU A 77 -16.67 -14.46 -27.84
CA LEU A 77 -16.30 -15.79 -28.32
C LEU A 77 -17.24 -16.27 -29.41
N GLU A 78 -18.56 -16.18 -29.21
CA GLU A 78 -19.57 -16.55 -30.21
C GLU A 78 -19.41 -15.74 -31.50
N THR A 79 -19.23 -14.42 -31.38
CA THR A 79 -19.01 -13.54 -32.53
C THR A 79 -17.78 -13.97 -33.31
N ARG A 80 -16.66 -14.18 -32.64
CA ARG A 80 -15.41 -14.61 -33.27
C ARG A 80 -15.53 -15.98 -33.97
N ILE A 81 -16.24 -16.92 -33.34
CA ILE A 81 -16.50 -18.24 -33.95
C ILE A 81 -17.37 -18.07 -35.20
N ARG A 82 -18.45 -17.27 -35.17
CA ARG A 82 -19.30 -16.99 -36.35
C ARG A 82 -18.50 -16.36 -37.48
N ASP A 83 -17.60 -15.40 -37.19
CA ASP A 83 -16.75 -14.77 -38.20
C ASP A 83 -15.81 -15.79 -38.87
N ILE A 84 -15.27 -16.76 -38.11
CA ILE A 84 -14.39 -17.81 -38.63
C ILE A 84 -15.19 -18.84 -39.44
N LEU A 85 -16.37 -19.23 -38.99
CA LEU A 85 -17.22 -20.26 -39.59
C LEU A 85 -18.11 -19.72 -40.68
N GLY A 86 -18.28 -18.40 -40.82
CA GLY A 86 -19.24 -17.71 -41.70
C GLY A 86 -19.16 -18.06 -43.17
N GLN A 87 -18.22 -18.90 -43.59
CA GLN A 87 -18.08 -19.45 -44.94
C GLN A 87 -18.40 -20.96 -45.05
N ASN A 88 -18.59 -21.67 -43.94
CA ASN A 88 -18.59 -23.15 -43.93
C ASN A 88 -19.87 -23.82 -43.34
N ASN A 89 -20.98 -23.18 -43.12
CA ASN A 89 -22.25 -23.77 -42.62
C ASN A 89 -22.06 -24.80 -41.46
N ALA A 90 -21.02 -24.68 -40.65
CA ALA A 90 -20.78 -25.56 -39.55
C ALA A 90 -21.62 -25.12 -38.33
N GLU A 91 -22.35 -26.07 -37.73
CA GLU A 91 -23.08 -25.81 -36.51
C GLU A 91 -22.12 -25.54 -35.34
N ILE A 92 -22.43 -24.53 -34.56
CA ILE A 92 -21.68 -24.18 -33.34
C ILE A 92 -22.13 -25.09 -32.20
N ASP A 93 -21.20 -25.84 -31.62
CA ASP A 93 -21.48 -26.67 -30.44
C ASP A 93 -21.54 -25.78 -29.18
N GLU A 94 -22.74 -25.52 -28.69
CA GLU A 94 -22.98 -24.70 -27.49
C GLU A 94 -22.27 -25.24 -26.23
N ASN A 95 -22.15 -26.58 -26.10
CA ASN A 95 -21.48 -27.18 -24.93
C ASN A 95 -19.98 -26.86 -24.91
N ARG A 96 -19.36 -26.79 -26.09
CA ARG A 96 -17.94 -26.39 -26.20
C ARG A 96 -17.76 -24.93 -25.86
N ILE A 97 -18.67 -24.04 -26.27
CA ILE A 97 -18.65 -22.63 -25.87
C ILE A 97 -18.80 -22.49 -24.37
N LEU A 98 -19.77 -23.15 -23.74
CA LEU A 98 -19.97 -23.11 -22.29
C LEU A 98 -18.74 -23.62 -21.53
N THR A 99 -18.12 -24.69 -22.02
CA THR A 99 -16.88 -25.22 -21.40
C THR A 99 -15.74 -24.19 -21.48
N GLU A 100 -15.54 -23.53 -22.63
CA GLU A 100 -14.48 -22.54 -22.79
C GLU A 100 -14.74 -21.29 -21.94
N VAL A 101 -16.01 -20.84 -21.85
CA VAL A 101 -16.42 -19.74 -20.97
C VAL A 101 -16.15 -20.08 -19.49
N ALA A 102 -16.44 -21.32 -19.06
CA ALA A 102 -16.18 -21.75 -17.70
C ALA A 102 -14.65 -21.78 -17.39
N ILE A 103 -13.84 -22.28 -18.33
CA ILE A 103 -12.37 -22.29 -18.18
C ILE A 103 -11.83 -20.84 -18.13
N PHE A 104 -12.36 -19.94 -18.95
CA PHE A 104 -11.97 -18.54 -18.92
C PHE A 104 -12.34 -17.89 -17.59
N ALA A 105 -13.59 -18.07 -17.12
CA ALA A 105 -14.07 -17.54 -15.86
C ALA A 105 -13.21 -18.00 -14.67
N ASP A 106 -12.84 -19.28 -14.63
CA ASP A 106 -11.97 -19.83 -13.60
C ASP A 106 -10.56 -19.19 -13.61
N ARG A 107 -9.97 -19.00 -14.79
CA ARG A 107 -8.65 -18.36 -14.95
C ARG A 107 -8.66 -16.86 -14.66
N ALA A 108 -9.73 -16.17 -14.99
CA ALA A 108 -9.89 -14.74 -14.79
C ALA A 108 -10.46 -14.37 -13.41
N CYS A 109 -10.85 -15.37 -12.61
CA CYS A 109 -11.39 -15.15 -11.27
C CYS A 109 -10.34 -14.53 -10.36
N ILE A 110 -10.66 -13.35 -9.82
CA ILE A 110 -9.83 -12.56 -8.90
C ILE A 110 -10.48 -12.33 -7.55
N ASP A 111 -11.58 -13.01 -7.27
CA ASP A 111 -12.39 -12.80 -6.07
C ASP A 111 -11.59 -13.06 -4.78
N GLU A 112 -10.74 -14.09 -4.80
CA GLU A 112 -9.91 -14.43 -3.65
C GLU A 112 -8.89 -13.32 -3.34
N GLU A 113 -8.23 -12.78 -4.36
CA GLU A 113 -7.27 -11.70 -4.23
C GLU A 113 -7.95 -10.40 -3.73
N LEU A 114 -9.15 -10.11 -4.20
CA LEU A 114 -9.93 -8.96 -3.73
C LEU A 114 -10.34 -9.10 -2.27
N VAL A 115 -10.80 -10.29 -1.85
CA VAL A 115 -11.12 -10.58 -0.44
C VAL A 115 -9.89 -10.46 0.45
N ARG A 116 -8.73 -10.92 -0.02
CA ARG A 116 -7.47 -10.77 0.70
C ARG A 116 -7.04 -9.32 0.81
N LEU A 117 -7.16 -8.54 -0.27
CA LEU A 117 -6.89 -7.10 -0.22
C LEU A 117 -7.78 -6.39 0.82
N GLU A 118 -9.07 -6.71 0.88
CA GLU A 118 -9.97 -6.13 1.87
C GLU A 118 -9.58 -6.51 3.30
N SER A 119 -9.14 -7.74 3.52
CA SER A 119 -8.59 -8.17 4.81
C SER A 119 -7.31 -7.41 5.17
N HIS A 120 -6.46 -7.12 4.19
CA HIS A 120 -5.25 -6.32 4.40
C HIS A 120 -5.54 -4.86 4.69
N PHE A 121 -6.59 -4.26 4.09
CA PHE A 121 -7.04 -2.91 4.44
C PHE A 121 -7.52 -2.85 5.88
N ALA A 122 -8.31 -3.83 6.34
CA ALA A 122 -8.74 -3.90 7.73
C ALA A 122 -7.56 -4.04 8.69
N ALA A 123 -6.58 -4.90 8.37
CA ALA A 123 -5.36 -5.05 9.16
C ALA A 123 -4.53 -3.76 9.20
N MET A 124 -4.49 -2.97 8.12
CA MET A 124 -3.83 -1.66 8.11
C MET A 124 -4.50 -0.69 9.06
N ASP A 125 -5.84 -0.63 9.05
CA ASP A 125 -6.60 0.22 9.95
C ASP A 125 -6.35 -0.13 11.42
N GLU A 126 -6.25 -1.43 11.75
CA GLU A 126 -5.91 -1.91 13.10
C GLU A 126 -4.49 -1.54 13.50
N ILE A 127 -3.51 -1.70 12.60
CA ILE A 127 -2.12 -1.35 12.89
C ILE A 127 -1.97 0.15 13.14
N LEU A 128 -2.61 0.99 12.32
CA LEU A 128 -2.57 2.45 12.45
C LEU A 128 -3.30 2.96 13.71
N ALA A 129 -4.26 2.20 14.23
CA ALA A 129 -4.96 2.52 15.49
C ALA A 129 -4.25 2.01 16.74
N SER A 130 -3.15 1.25 16.59
CA SER A 130 -2.42 0.63 17.68
C SER A 130 -1.30 1.53 18.20
N ASP A 131 -1.06 1.52 19.53
CA ASP A 131 0.08 2.19 20.15
C ASP A 131 1.41 1.41 20.00
N GLU A 132 1.39 0.24 19.33
CA GLU A 132 2.58 -0.58 19.12
C GLU A 132 3.42 -0.09 17.92
N PRO A 133 4.73 -0.38 17.89
CA PRO A 133 5.57 -0.04 16.73
C PRO A 133 5.00 -0.60 15.43
N ALA A 134 4.63 0.31 14.51
CA ALA A 134 3.86 -0.03 13.31
C ALA A 134 4.75 -0.39 12.10
N GLY A 135 5.95 0.18 11.98
CA GLY A 135 6.74 0.18 10.74
C GLY A 135 6.94 -1.20 10.11
N ARG A 136 7.42 -2.21 10.87
CA ARG A 136 7.64 -3.57 10.36
C ARG A 136 6.35 -4.30 9.97
N ARG A 137 5.27 -4.07 10.73
CA ARG A 137 3.96 -4.68 10.47
C ARG A 137 3.37 -4.12 9.18
N LEU A 138 3.49 -2.81 8.98
CA LEU A 138 3.05 -2.12 7.77
C LEU A 138 3.88 -2.54 6.55
N ASP A 139 5.22 -2.65 6.67
CA ASP A 139 6.07 -3.09 5.55
C ASP A 139 5.71 -4.51 5.09
N PHE A 140 5.48 -5.44 6.03
CA PHE A 140 4.98 -6.77 5.70
C PHE A 140 3.63 -6.72 4.98
N LEU A 141 2.71 -5.90 5.47
CA LEU A 141 1.38 -5.74 4.87
C LEU A 141 1.46 -5.19 3.45
N MET A 142 2.36 -4.22 3.19
CA MET A 142 2.62 -3.71 1.85
C MET A 142 3.13 -4.77 0.89
N GLN A 143 3.98 -5.69 1.36
CA GLN A 143 4.46 -6.81 0.55
C GLN A 143 3.32 -7.76 0.17
N GLU A 144 2.44 -8.10 1.11
CA GLU A 144 1.28 -8.97 0.83
C GLU A 144 0.30 -8.28 -0.13
N MET A 145 -0.06 -7.01 0.10
CA MET A 145 -0.93 -6.26 -0.82
C MET A 145 -0.35 -6.16 -2.23
N ASN A 146 0.96 -5.97 -2.36
CA ASN A 146 1.65 -5.96 -3.66
C ASN A 146 1.60 -7.34 -4.32
N ARG A 147 1.69 -8.41 -3.53
CA ARG A 147 1.53 -9.78 -4.03
C ARG A 147 0.13 -10.03 -4.58
N GLU A 148 -0.93 -9.61 -3.87
CA GLU A 148 -2.30 -9.74 -4.36
C GLU A 148 -2.51 -8.89 -5.64
N ALA A 149 -2.01 -7.66 -5.66
CA ALA A 149 -2.06 -6.82 -6.86
C ALA A 149 -1.33 -7.45 -8.07
N ASN A 150 -0.19 -8.10 -7.86
CA ASN A 150 0.52 -8.84 -8.92
C ASN A 150 -0.30 -10.02 -9.45
N THR A 151 -0.97 -10.76 -8.55
CA THR A 151 -1.81 -11.90 -8.93
C THR A 151 -3.02 -11.43 -9.74
N ILE A 152 -3.70 -10.36 -9.30
CA ILE A 152 -4.78 -9.73 -10.07
C ILE A 152 -4.28 -9.34 -11.47
N GLY A 153 -3.13 -8.67 -11.54
CA GLY A 153 -2.53 -8.25 -12.82
C GLY A 153 -2.19 -9.42 -13.74
N SER A 154 -1.77 -10.55 -13.21
CA SER A 154 -1.45 -11.76 -13.99
C SER A 154 -2.68 -12.51 -14.51
N LYS A 155 -3.82 -12.41 -13.81
CA LYS A 155 -5.11 -12.98 -14.19
C LYS A 155 -5.91 -12.05 -15.13
N ALA A 156 -5.56 -10.76 -15.17
CA ALA A 156 -6.28 -9.76 -15.95
C ALA A 156 -6.18 -10.05 -17.45
N ALA A 157 -7.32 -10.29 -18.08
CA ALA A 157 -7.44 -10.40 -19.54
C ALA A 157 -7.76 -9.04 -20.20
N ASN A 158 -8.14 -8.05 -19.40
CA ASN A 158 -8.57 -6.72 -19.82
C ASN A 158 -7.49 -5.68 -19.53
N SER A 159 -7.16 -4.85 -20.53
CA SER A 159 -6.16 -3.78 -20.41
C SER A 159 -6.55 -2.72 -19.37
N GLU A 160 -7.85 -2.45 -19.19
CA GLU A 160 -8.33 -1.52 -18.18
C GLU A 160 -8.02 -2.00 -16.76
N ILE A 161 -8.21 -3.30 -16.50
CA ILE A 161 -7.82 -3.91 -15.21
C ILE A 161 -6.31 -3.81 -15.03
N ALA A 162 -5.52 -4.11 -16.06
CA ALA A 162 -4.07 -4.02 -16.00
C ALA A 162 -3.59 -2.59 -15.67
N HIS A 163 -4.20 -1.56 -16.27
CA HIS A 163 -3.89 -0.16 -15.94
C HIS A 163 -4.23 0.20 -14.50
N ARG A 164 -5.37 -0.28 -13.96
CA ARG A 164 -5.76 -0.06 -12.57
C ARG A 164 -4.83 -0.76 -11.59
N VAL A 165 -4.38 -1.97 -11.93
CA VAL A 165 -3.37 -2.68 -11.12
C VAL A 165 -2.06 -1.89 -11.06
N VAL A 166 -1.63 -1.27 -12.15
CA VAL A 166 -0.44 -0.38 -12.14
C VAL A 166 -0.68 0.82 -11.23
N ALA A 167 -1.88 1.41 -11.25
CA ALA A 167 -2.23 2.51 -10.34
C ALA A 167 -2.18 2.07 -8.87
N VAL A 168 -2.76 0.91 -8.53
CA VAL A 168 -2.68 0.32 -7.18
C VAL A 168 -1.22 0.16 -6.74
N LYS A 169 -0.37 -0.43 -7.59
CA LYS A 169 1.06 -0.64 -7.27
C LYS A 169 1.81 0.67 -7.03
N ASN A 170 1.51 1.70 -7.80
CA ASN A 170 2.11 3.01 -7.61
C ASN A 170 1.70 3.65 -6.27
N GLU A 171 0.43 3.52 -5.87
CA GLU A 171 -0.02 4.01 -4.56
C GLU A 171 0.58 3.19 -3.41
N LEU A 172 0.68 1.86 -3.55
CA LEU A 172 1.35 1.00 -2.56
C LEU A 172 2.82 1.39 -2.37
N GLU A 173 3.55 1.71 -3.44
CA GLU A 173 4.94 2.14 -3.33
C GLU A 173 5.06 3.49 -2.63
N LYS A 174 4.16 4.46 -2.91
CA LYS A 174 4.12 5.72 -2.18
C LYS A 174 3.86 5.53 -0.67
N ILE A 175 2.95 4.63 -0.30
CA ILE A 175 2.71 4.28 1.11
C ILE A 175 3.97 3.66 1.70
N ARG A 176 4.62 2.75 0.99
CA ARG A 176 5.85 2.09 1.46
C ARG A 176 6.99 3.07 1.72
N GLU A 177 7.17 4.07 0.84
CA GLU A 177 8.14 5.14 1.06
C GLU A 177 7.85 5.95 2.34
N GLN A 178 6.56 6.19 2.64
CA GLN A 178 6.16 6.87 3.88
C GLN A 178 6.42 6.00 5.13
N ILE A 179 6.15 4.69 5.03
CA ILE A 179 6.37 3.74 6.13
C ILE A 179 7.83 3.68 6.54
N GLN A 180 8.77 3.82 5.59
CA GLN A 180 10.20 3.83 5.88
C GLN A 180 10.63 5.01 6.78
N ASN A 181 9.81 6.05 6.90
CA ASN A 181 10.02 7.19 7.79
C ASN A 181 9.34 7.00 9.16
N ILE A 182 8.63 5.89 9.37
CA ILE A 182 7.97 5.55 10.64
C ILE A 182 8.92 4.64 11.43
N GLU A 183 9.33 5.11 12.60
CA GLU A 183 10.09 4.32 13.58
C GLU A 183 9.15 3.53 14.50
#